data_4bd6c74235a2d03ce4ad459374d600a4
#
_entry.id   4bd6c74235a2d03ce4ad459374d600a4
#
_cell.length_a   1.000
_cell.length_b   1.000
_cell.length_c   1.000
_cell.angle_alpha   90.00
_cell.angle_beta   90.00
_cell.angle_gamma   90.00
#
_symmetry.space_group_name_H-M   'P 1'
#
loop_
_entity.id
_entity.type
_entity.pdbx_description
1 polymer ?
#
loop_
_entity_poly.entity_id
_entity_poly.type
_entity_poly.pdbx_seq_one_letter_code
_entity_poly.pdbx_strand_id
1 'polypeptide(L)'
;MIYHGFARRLHHTVPPWVEPGALFHIRIALDRNKEQRLLTNPKLSQALLESARYYETKLRWYVTLLVLMPDHLHALLSFARDESMSSVIGDWKRFHASKNAVTWQEGYFDHRLRADERGEQLFAKMNYIRRNPVAASLCAKAEDWPWIIDPFKVGSTFPKAMPILAEGAD
;
A
#
# COMPACT_ATOMS: atom_id res chain seq x y z
N MET A 1 -16.36 -21.52 0.35
CA MET A 1 -15.71 -20.79 -0.77
C MET A 1 -14.26 -21.25 -0.81
N ILE A 2 -13.91 -22.06 -1.82
CA ILE A 2 -12.59 -22.69 -1.91
C ILE A 2 -11.64 -21.64 -2.48
N TYR A 3 -10.70 -21.16 -1.69
CA TYR A 3 -9.58 -20.37 -2.18
C TYR A 3 -8.67 -21.30 -2.97
N HIS A 4 -8.76 -21.26 -4.30
CA HIS A 4 -7.77 -21.89 -5.14
C HIS A 4 -6.42 -21.21 -4.87
N GLY A 5 -5.43 -22.03 -4.46
CA GLY A 5 -4.09 -21.57 -4.12
C GLY A 5 -3.49 -20.75 -5.27
N PHE A 6 -3.08 -19.54 -4.92
CA PHE A 6 -2.37 -18.68 -5.84
C PHE A 6 -1.09 -19.35 -6.33
N ALA A 7 -0.87 -19.30 -7.64
CA ALA A 7 0.32 -19.83 -8.27
C ALA A 7 1.58 -19.32 -7.56
N ARG A 8 2.51 -20.20 -7.30
CA ARG A 8 3.70 -20.05 -6.45
C ARG A 8 4.73 -18.99 -6.86
N ARG A 9 4.51 -18.23 -7.92
CA ARG A 9 5.30 -17.07 -8.35
C ARG A 9 4.44 -16.13 -9.19
N LEU A 10 3.87 -15.15 -8.55
CA LEU A 10 3.45 -13.96 -9.26
C LEU A 10 4.74 -13.23 -9.69
N HIS A 11 4.93 -13.07 -10.99
CA HIS A 11 5.95 -12.18 -11.52
C HIS A 11 5.53 -10.75 -11.21
N HIS A 12 6.08 -10.17 -10.16
CA HIS A 12 5.86 -8.77 -9.78
C HIS A 12 6.62 -7.78 -10.67
N THR A 13 6.88 -8.16 -11.90
CA THR A 13 7.49 -7.27 -12.89
C THR A 13 6.37 -6.51 -13.58
N VAL A 14 6.42 -5.19 -13.48
CA VAL A 14 5.50 -4.34 -14.25
C VAL A 14 5.85 -4.53 -15.73
N PRO A 15 4.91 -5.02 -16.56
CA PRO A 15 5.20 -5.18 -17.98
C PRO A 15 5.55 -3.83 -18.62
N PRO A 16 6.43 -3.81 -19.66
CA PRO A 16 6.89 -2.56 -20.27
C PRO A 16 5.78 -1.74 -20.94
N TRP A 17 4.63 -2.35 -21.25
CA TRP A 17 3.45 -1.64 -21.80
C TRP A 17 2.56 -1.01 -20.74
N VAL A 18 2.87 -1.15 -19.46
CA VAL A 18 2.11 -0.49 -18.40
C VAL A 18 2.43 0.99 -18.40
N GLU A 19 1.38 1.82 -18.43
CA GLU A 19 1.50 3.26 -18.41
C GLU A 19 2.27 3.76 -17.17
N PRO A 20 3.11 4.79 -17.33
CA PRO A 20 3.70 5.49 -16.17
C PRO A 20 2.61 5.99 -15.23
N GLY A 21 2.82 5.83 -13.92
CA GLY A 21 1.83 6.23 -12.92
C GLY A 21 0.65 5.27 -12.78
N ALA A 22 0.72 4.07 -13.36
CA ALA A 22 -0.26 3.02 -13.10
C ALA A 22 -0.44 2.79 -11.61
N LEU A 23 -1.69 2.67 -11.18
CA LEU A 23 -2.04 2.48 -9.78
C LEU A 23 -2.23 1.00 -9.47
N PHE A 24 -1.60 0.55 -8.39
CA PHE A 24 -1.67 -0.84 -7.93
C PHE A 24 -2.30 -0.90 -6.54
N HIS A 25 -3.24 -1.83 -6.36
CA HIS A 25 -3.66 -2.25 -5.04
C HIS A 25 -2.69 -3.33 -4.54
N ILE A 26 -1.99 -3.03 -3.48
CA ILE A 26 -0.99 -3.89 -2.84
C ILE A 26 -1.53 -4.35 -1.50
N ARG A 27 -1.34 -5.64 -1.18
CA ARG A 27 -1.57 -6.19 0.15
C ARG A 27 -0.30 -6.90 0.62
N ILE A 28 0.24 -6.46 1.75
CA ILE A 28 1.41 -7.06 2.40
C ILE A 28 0.96 -7.61 3.75
N ALA A 29 1.29 -8.86 4.06
CA ALA A 29 0.85 -9.52 5.28
C ALA A 29 2.03 -9.97 6.16
N LEU A 30 1.77 -10.07 7.46
CA LEU A 30 2.65 -10.72 8.41
C LEU A 30 2.64 -12.24 8.23
N ASP A 31 3.77 -12.89 8.50
CA ASP A 31 3.82 -14.33 8.73
C ASP A 31 3.29 -14.62 10.14
N ARG A 32 2.01 -14.94 10.25
CA ARG A 32 1.34 -15.14 11.55
C ARG A 32 1.82 -16.37 12.31
N ASN A 33 2.56 -17.25 11.68
CA ASN A 33 3.19 -18.39 12.37
C ASN A 33 4.47 -17.97 13.14
N LYS A 34 5.07 -16.85 12.74
CA LYS A 34 6.35 -16.38 13.28
C LYS A 34 6.27 -15.00 13.94
N GLU A 35 5.33 -14.15 13.53
CA GLU A 35 5.18 -12.79 14.05
C GLU A 35 3.98 -12.70 14.99
N GLN A 36 4.24 -12.34 16.24
CA GLN A 36 3.21 -12.16 17.26
C GLN A 36 2.71 -10.71 17.36
N ARG A 37 3.56 -9.74 17.01
CA ARG A 37 3.18 -8.34 17.04
C ARG A 37 2.19 -8.04 15.93
N LEU A 38 1.34 -7.06 16.19
CA LEU A 38 0.40 -6.53 15.20
C LEU A 38 1.01 -5.29 14.52
N LEU A 39 0.69 -5.07 13.25
CA LEU A 39 1.06 -3.83 12.55
C LEU A 39 0.44 -2.59 13.20
N THR A 40 -0.61 -2.78 13.99
CA THR A 40 -1.27 -1.73 14.78
C THR A 40 -0.63 -1.48 16.14
N ASN A 41 0.47 -2.15 16.47
CA ASN A 41 1.30 -1.74 17.61
C ASN A 41 1.76 -0.30 17.40
N PRO A 42 1.54 0.63 18.35
CA PRO A 42 1.76 2.07 18.12
C PRO A 42 3.17 2.43 17.63
N LYS A 43 4.20 1.82 18.20
CA LYS A 43 5.59 2.06 17.79
C LYS A 43 5.87 1.54 16.37
N LEU A 44 5.38 0.35 16.08
CA LEU A 44 5.55 -0.26 14.77
C LEU A 44 4.72 0.46 13.70
N SER A 45 3.46 0.79 13.98
CA SER A 45 2.61 1.56 13.07
C SER A 45 3.23 2.88 12.67
N GLN A 46 3.74 3.62 13.65
CA GLN A 46 4.42 4.89 13.37
C GLN A 46 5.63 4.69 12.46
N ALA A 47 6.48 3.72 12.75
CA ALA A 47 7.66 3.42 11.93
C ALA A 47 7.28 3.03 10.49
N LEU A 48 6.22 2.24 10.31
CA LEU A 48 5.71 1.85 9.00
C LEU A 48 5.17 3.06 8.20
N LEU A 49 4.37 3.90 8.83
CA LEU A 49 3.80 5.09 8.17
C LEU A 49 4.87 6.12 7.84
N GLU A 50 5.82 6.37 8.74
CA GLU A 50 6.93 7.30 8.52
C GLU A 50 7.83 6.81 7.37
N SER A 51 8.17 5.53 7.33
CA SER A 51 8.98 4.96 6.25
C SER A 51 8.27 4.99 4.89
N ALA A 52 6.94 4.79 4.89
CA ALA A 52 6.16 4.90 3.66
C ALA A 52 6.22 6.32 3.10
N ARG A 53 6.11 7.34 3.94
CA ARG A 53 6.29 8.75 3.56
C ARG A 53 7.72 9.06 3.12
N TYR A 54 8.70 8.50 3.80
CA TYR A 54 10.10 8.66 3.41
C TYR A 54 10.36 8.11 2.00
N TYR A 55 9.81 6.94 1.66
CA TYR A 55 9.91 6.38 0.30
C TYR A 55 9.25 7.28 -0.75
N GLU A 56 8.17 7.95 -0.38
CA GLU A 56 7.51 8.94 -1.23
C GLU A 56 8.41 10.17 -1.47
N THR A 57 9.06 10.71 -0.43
CA THR A 57 10.03 11.82 -0.59
C THR A 57 11.24 11.44 -1.44
N LYS A 58 11.57 10.16 -1.50
CA LYS A 58 12.66 9.61 -2.34
C LYS A 58 12.18 9.18 -3.73
N LEU A 59 10.94 9.48 -4.08
CA LEU A 59 10.33 9.14 -5.36
C LEU A 59 10.38 7.63 -5.69
N ARG A 60 10.45 6.78 -4.64
CA ARG A 60 10.44 5.33 -4.81
C ARG A 60 9.03 4.83 -5.14
N TRP A 61 8.02 5.43 -4.54
CA TRP A 61 6.60 5.23 -4.82
C TRP A 61 5.80 6.49 -4.52
N TYR A 62 4.51 6.46 -4.87
CA TYR A 62 3.52 7.47 -4.48
C TYR A 62 2.37 6.77 -3.78
N VAL A 63 1.98 7.29 -2.62
CA VAL A 63 0.92 6.73 -1.79
C VAL A 63 -0.40 7.46 -2.04
N THR A 64 -1.32 6.81 -2.75
CA THR A 64 -2.70 7.31 -2.87
C THR A 64 -3.51 7.00 -1.63
N LEU A 65 -3.29 5.84 -1.02
CA LEU A 65 -3.93 5.42 0.22
C LEU A 65 -3.08 4.29 0.83
N LEU A 66 -2.91 4.29 2.15
CA LEU A 66 -2.31 3.17 2.88
C LEU A 66 -3.05 2.99 4.20
N VAL A 67 -3.50 1.79 4.48
CA VAL A 67 -4.22 1.42 5.71
C VAL A 67 -3.53 0.22 6.36
N LEU A 68 -3.09 0.39 7.60
CA LEU A 68 -2.58 -0.72 8.40
C LEU A 68 -3.74 -1.42 9.09
N MET A 69 -3.83 -2.73 8.88
CA MET A 69 -4.68 -3.65 9.62
C MET A 69 -3.80 -4.42 10.63
N PRO A 70 -4.37 -5.16 11.59
CA PRO A 70 -3.56 -5.86 12.59
C PRO A 70 -2.49 -6.79 12.02
N ASP A 71 -2.80 -7.57 10.98
CA ASP A 71 -1.92 -8.60 10.43
C ASP A 71 -1.52 -8.39 8.97
N HIS A 72 -2.01 -7.32 8.34
CA HIS A 72 -1.67 -6.95 6.96
C HIS A 72 -1.88 -5.45 6.74
N LEU A 73 -1.43 -4.98 5.60
CA LEU A 73 -1.74 -3.64 5.12
C LEU A 73 -2.35 -3.69 3.73
N HIS A 74 -3.16 -2.69 3.44
CA HIS A 74 -3.60 -2.35 2.10
C HIS A 74 -2.99 -1.04 1.67
N ALA A 75 -2.50 -0.95 0.44
CA ALA A 75 -2.01 0.29 -0.13
C ALA A 75 -2.44 0.42 -1.59
N LEU A 76 -2.73 1.65 -1.99
CA LEU A 76 -2.84 2.06 -3.39
C LEU A 76 -1.59 2.85 -3.71
N LEU A 77 -0.70 2.26 -4.51
CA LEU A 77 0.63 2.78 -4.82
C LEU A 77 0.82 2.93 -6.33
N SER A 78 1.56 3.97 -6.70
CA SER A 78 2.16 4.10 -8.02
C SER A 78 3.68 4.12 -7.89
N PHE A 79 4.37 3.67 -8.93
CA PHE A 79 5.84 3.59 -8.94
C PHE A 79 6.39 4.44 -10.08
N ALA A 80 7.58 5.03 -9.88
CA ALA A 80 8.28 5.72 -10.95
C ALA A 80 8.64 4.75 -12.07
N ARG A 81 8.76 5.25 -13.29
CA ARG A 81 9.00 4.44 -14.50
C ARG A 81 10.28 3.60 -14.43
N ASP A 82 11.32 4.14 -13.79
CA ASP A 82 12.64 3.53 -13.61
C ASP A 82 12.73 2.65 -12.37
N GLU A 83 11.66 2.58 -11.57
CA GLU A 83 11.60 1.77 -10.37
C GLU A 83 10.86 0.44 -10.62
N SER A 84 11.46 -0.64 -10.16
CA SER A 84 10.79 -1.93 -10.14
C SER A 84 9.92 -2.05 -8.89
N MET A 85 8.60 -2.26 -9.08
CA MET A 85 7.66 -2.47 -7.98
C MET A 85 8.15 -3.55 -7.01
N SER A 86 8.62 -4.68 -7.53
CA SER A 86 9.11 -5.80 -6.69
C SER A 86 10.36 -5.42 -5.90
N SER A 87 11.26 -4.62 -6.48
CA SER A 87 12.45 -4.13 -5.79
C SER A 87 12.08 -3.15 -4.68
N VAL A 88 11.21 -2.18 -4.97
CA VAL A 88 10.79 -1.16 -3.98
C VAL A 88 10.09 -1.80 -2.79
N ILE A 89 9.12 -2.68 -3.04
CA ILE A 89 8.40 -3.40 -1.98
C ILE A 89 9.33 -4.34 -1.22
N GLY A 90 10.20 -5.06 -1.92
CA GLY A 90 11.20 -5.94 -1.32
C GLY A 90 12.16 -5.19 -0.41
N ASP A 91 12.66 -4.02 -0.83
CA ASP A 91 13.54 -3.17 -0.03
C ASP A 91 12.83 -2.65 1.22
N TRP A 92 11.59 -2.18 1.08
CA TRP A 92 10.80 -1.71 2.20
C TRP A 92 10.52 -2.83 3.23
N LYS A 93 10.16 -4.03 2.77
CA LYS A 93 9.99 -5.20 3.64
C LYS A 93 11.28 -5.57 4.35
N ARG A 94 12.42 -5.62 3.64
CA ARG A 94 13.74 -5.93 4.23
C ARG A 94 14.16 -4.90 5.26
N PHE A 95 13.91 -3.62 4.98
CA PHE A 95 14.18 -2.55 5.94
C PHE A 95 13.45 -2.81 7.28
N HIS A 96 12.15 -3.10 7.24
CA HIS A 96 11.38 -3.36 8.45
C HIS A 96 11.70 -4.71 9.10
N ALA A 97 12.06 -5.72 8.33
CA ALA A 97 12.58 -6.97 8.90
C ALA A 97 13.87 -6.74 9.69
N SER A 98 14.78 -5.94 9.17
CA SER A 98 16.06 -5.63 9.82
C SER A 98 15.91 -4.64 10.99
N LYS A 99 15.22 -3.52 10.79
CA LYS A 99 15.16 -2.43 11.78
C LYS A 99 14.10 -2.62 12.85
N ASN A 100 13.01 -3.25 12.52
CA ASN A 100 11.86 -3.42 13.40
C ASN A 100 11.56 -4.88 13.72
N ALA A 101 12.42 -5.81 13.28
CA ALA A 101 12.28 -7.25 13.47
C ALA A 101 10.90 -7.79 13.03
N VAL A 102 10.36 -7.27 11.93
CA VAL A 102 9.06 -7.71 11.38
C VAL A 102 9.25 -8.96 10.55
N THR A 103 8.46 -9.97 10.81
CA THR A 103 8.44 -11.19 9.99
C THR A 103 7.27 -11.13 9.01
N TRP A 104 7.58 -10.85 7.76
CA TRP A 104 6.61 -10.77 6.69
C TRP A 104 6.31 -12.13 6.08
N GLN A 105 5.07 -12.31 5.63
CA GLN A 105 4.74 -13.39 4.71
C GLN A 105 5.56 -13.25 3.43
N GLU A 106 5.97 -14.38 2.83
CA GLU A 106 6.66 -14.36 1.55
C GLU A 106 5.77 -13.77 0.45
N GLY A 107 6.37 -12.94 -0.41
CA GLY A 107 5.65 -12.25 -1.47
C GLY A 107 4.72 -11.16 -0.97
N TYR A 108 3.79 -10.79 -1.81
CA TYR A 108 2.69 -9.85 -1.56
C TYR A 108 1.64 -10.03 -2.65
N PHE A 109 0.42 -9.55 -2.42
CA PHE A 109 -0.61 -9.48 -3.46
C PHE A 109 -0.54 -8.13 -4.15
N ASP A 110 -0.70 -8.11 -5.47
CA ASP A 110 -0.87 -6.90 -6.25
C ASP A 110 -1.98 -7.06 -7.29
N HIS A 111 -2.68 -5.97 -7.54
CA HIS A 111 -3.66 -5.83 -8.60
C HIS A 111 -3.54 -4.45 -9.23
N ARG A 112 -3.26 -4.41 -10.54
CA ARG A 112 -3.23 -3.16 -11.28
C ARG A 112 -4.65 -2.65 -11.53
N LEU A 113 -4.94 -1.41 -11.14
CA LEU A 113 -6.17 -0.75 -11.54
C LEU A 113 -6.07 -0.31 -13.00
N ARG A 114 -6.97 -0.83 -13.83
CA ARG A 114 -7.03 -0.50 -15.26
C ARG A 114 -7.61 0.90 -15.46
N ALA A 115 -7.49 1.43 -16.68
CA ALA A 115 -8.00 2.77 -17.03
C ALA A 115 -9.51 2.90 -16.79
N ASP A 116 -10.29 1.84 -17.04
CA ASP A 116 -11.72 1.75 -16.79
C ASP A 116 -12.09 1.66 -15.30
N GLU A 117 -11.14 1.28 -14.44
CA GLU A 117 -11.28 1.25 -12.99
C GLU A 117 -10.89 2.58 -12.31
N ARG A 118 -10.56 3.60 -13.08
CA ARG A 118 -10.31 4.98 -12.62
C ARG A 118 -11.64 5.74 -12.52
N GLY A 119 -11.67 6.78 -11.70
CA GLY A 119 -12.91 7.53 -11.44
C GLY A 119 -13.76 6.88 -10.36
N GLU A 120 -15.03 6.59 -10.64
CA GLU A 120 -15.96 6.06 -9.64
C GLU A 120 -15.49 4.74 -9.02
N GLN A 121 -14.93 3.86 -9.81
CA GLN A 121 -14.41 2.58 -9.33
C GLN A 121 -13.19 2.77 -8.42
N LEU A 122 -12.33 3.75 -8.69
CA LEU A 122 -11.24 4.11 -7.80
C LEU A 122 -11.77 4.60 -6.45
N PHE A 123 -12.75 5.49 -6.44
CA PHE A 123 -13.39 5.97 -5.21
C PHE A 123 -14.04 4.83 -4.43
N ALA A 124 -14.74 3.93 -5.11
CA ALA A 124 -15.32 2.75 -4.49
C ALA A 124 -14.24 1.86 -3.85
N LYS A 125 -13.11 1.66 -4.53
CA LYS A 125 -11.97 0.89 -4.02
C LYS A 125 -11.32 1.56 -2.82
N MET A 126 -11.11 2.87 -2.87
CA MET A 126 -10.59 3.65 -1.75
C MET A 126 -11.51 3.55 -0.54
N ASN A 127 -12.82 3.72 -0.73
CA ASN A 127 -13.80 3.59 0.34
C ASN A 127 -13.85 2.17 0.91
N TYR A 128 -13.75 1.16 0.07
CA TYR A 128 -13.64 -0.22 0.52
C TYR A 128 -12.40 -0.40 1.44
N ILE A 129 -11.24 0.09 1.04
CA ILE A 129 -10.01 -0.02 1.83
C ILE A 129 -10.12 0.78 3.14
N ARG A 130 -10.64 2.01 3.09
CA ARG A 130 -10.87 2.85 4.29
C ARG A 130 -11.78 2.20 5.33
N ARG A 131 -12.75 1.41 4.88
CA ARG A 131 -13.74 0.76 5.73
C ARG A 131 -13.31 -0.61 6.26
N ASN A 132 -12.16 -1.13 5.84
CA ASN A 132 -11.66 -2.41 6.36
C ASN A 132 -11.60 -2.45 7.90
N PRO A 133 -11.09 -1.43 8.61
CA PRO A 133 -11.09 -1.44 10.07
C PRO A 133 -12.48 -1.51 10.68
N VAL A 134 -13.46 -0.83 10.10
CA VAL A 134 -14.87 -0.89 10.54
C VAL A 134 -15.47 -2.27 10.27
N ALA A 135 -15.25 -2.82 9.07
CA ALA A 135 -15.72 -4.16 8.72
C ALA A 135 -15.11 -5.24 9.61
N ALA A 136 -13.90 -5.04 10.11
CA ALA A 136 -13.24 -5.92 11.07
C ALA A 136 -13.58 -5.60 12.54
N SER A 137 -14.54 -4.71 12.79
CA SER A 137 -14.97 -4.28 14.14
C SER A 137 -13.84 -3.69 15.00
N LEU A 138 -12.85 -3.04 14.38
CA LEU A 138 -11.70 -2.43 15.06
C LEU A 138 -11.96 -0.97 15.46
N CYS A 139 -12.89 -0.30 14.79
CA CYS A 139 -13.36 1.05 15.12
C CYS A 139 -14.81 1.22 14.64
N ALA A 140 -15.49 2.23 15.18
CA ALA A 140 -16.89 2.50 14.83
C ALA A 140 -17.03 3.23 13.49
N LYS A 141 -16.08 4.13 13.19
CA LYS A 141 -16.07 4.94 11.97
C LYS A 141 -14.69 4.90 11.32
N ALA A 142 -14.65 4.93 10.00
CA ALA A 142 -13.39 4.91 9.26
C ALA A 142 -12.50 6.13 9.57
N GLU A 143 -13.11 7.26 9.87
CA GLU A 143 -12.41 8.50 10.24
C GLU A 143 -11.62 8.39 11.55
N ASP A 144 -12.05 7.48 12.43
CA ASP A 144 -11.41 7.27 13.75
C ASP A 144 -10.19 6.36 13.66
N TRP A 145 -9.94 5.71 12.50
CA TRP A 145 -8.80 4.81 12.35
C TRP A 145 -7.48 5.60 12.26
N PRO A 146 -6.55 5.43 13.22
CA PRO A 146 -5.34 6.28 13.26
C PRO A 146 -4.22 5.81 12.32
N TRP A 147 -4.24 4.54 11.91
CA TRP A 147 -3.13 3.91 11.19
C TRP A 147 -3.33 3.95 9.67
N ILE A 148 -3.34 5.17 9.15
CA ILE A 148 -3.69 5.45 7.75
C ILE A 148 -2.84 6.59 7.20
N ILE A 149 -2.45 6.46 5.92
CA ILE A 149 -2.04 7.59 5.06
C ILE A 149 -3.17 7.80 4.06
N ASP A 150 -3.85 8.92 4.17
CA ASP A 150 -4.94 9.30 3.28
C ASP A 150 -4.84 10.79 2.95
N PRO A 151 -4.26 11.16 1.79
CA PRO A 151 -4.12 12.55 1.38
C PRO A 151 -5.45 13.29 1.19
N PHE A 152 -6.55 12.55 1.04
CA PHE A 152 -7.89 13.10 0.86
C PHE A 152 -8.68 13.20 2.19
N LYS A 153 -8.11 12.75 3.30
CA LYS A 153 -8.73 12.89 4.61
C LYS A 153 -8.69 14.36 5.05
N VAL A 154 -9.83 14.89 5.48
CA VAL A 154 -9.92 16.26 6.02
C VAL A 154 -8.99 16.38 7.23
N GLY A 155 -8.12 17.40 7.22
CA GLY A 155 -7.11 17.61 8.28
C GLY A 155 -5.79 16.88 8.06
N SER A 156 -5.61 16.19 6.94
CA SER A 156 -4.31 15.66 6.52
C SER A 156 -3.33 16.81 6.26
N THR A 157 -2.13 16.74 6.83
CA THR A 157 -1.04 17.71 6.61
C THR A 157 -0.31 17.52 5.29
N PHE A 158 -0.84 16.69 4.39
CA PHE A 158 -0.24 16.44 3.08
C PHE A 158 -0.52 17.60 2.10
N PRO A 159 0.44 17.92 1.24
CA PRO A 159 0.20 18.86 0.17
C PRO A 159 -0.93 18.35 -0.72
N LYS A 160 -1.90 19.22 -1.02
CA LYS A 160 -3.09 18.94 -1.84
C LYS A 160 -2.80 18.64 -3.31
N ALA A 161 -1.57 18.73 -3.75
CA ALA A 161 -1.18 18.48 -5.13
C ALA A 161 -0.47 17.13 -5.23
N MET A 162 -1.12 16.16 -5.85
CA MET A 162 -0.38 15.08 -6.50
C MET A 162 0.54 15.74 -7.55
N PRO A 163 1.84 15.45 -7.56
CA PRO A 163 2.64 15.85 -8.72
C PRO A 163 2.01 15.17 -9.94
N ILE A 164 1.43 15.97 -10.82
CA ILE A 164 1.08 15.52 -12.16
C ILE A 164 2.42 15.14 -12.77
N LEU A 165 2.65 13.84 -12.91
CA LEU A 165 3.77 13.38 -13.72
C LEU A 165 3.55 14.00 -15.10
N ALA A 166 4.42 14.94 -15.46
CA ALA A 166 4.32 15.64 -16.72
C ALA A 166 4.14 14.62 -17.84
N GLU A 167 3.04 14.75 -18.56
CA GLU A 167 2.89 14.10 -19.84
C GLU A 167 4.12 14.49 -20.64
N GLY A 168 4.87 13.47 -21.11
CA GLY A 168 6.07 13.67 -21.86
C GLY A 168 5.79 14.62 -23.02
N ALA A 169 6.46 15.75 -23.00
CA ALA A 169 6.63 16.55 -24.18
C ALA A 169 7.47 15.73 -25.16
N ASP A 170 6.98 15.63 -26.39
CA ASP A 170 7.59 14.99 -27.55
C ASP A 170 9.07 15.33 -27.76
#